data_0347410adfe144ce749583643968aaa8
#
_entry.id   0347410adfe144ce749583643968aaa8
#
_cell.length_a   1.000
_cell.length_b   1.000
_cell.length_c   1.000
_cell.angle_alpha   90.00
_cell.angle_beta   90.00
_cell.angle_gamma   90.00
#
_symmetry.space_group_name_H-M   'P 1'
#
loop_
_entity.id
_entity.type
_entity.pdbx_description
1 polymer ?
#
loop_
_entity_poly.entity_id
_entity_poly.type
_entity_poly.pdbx_seq_one_letter_code
_entity_poly.pdbx_strand_id
1 'polypeptide(L)'
;RTEKTFKSDRARYSVSTMYETASQILSVEFALSLITWVVVLILFFIILIGVINTLRMTVKERTREIGTLRAIGMQAKDVKNSFILESIYLTIIACIGGAIVGYIITKLLGTIKFDSSNPLSFILKDKKIYFKFDFFEVLVEGMILVIITAFTAYFPSKKASKIKPSDALRHIE
;
A
#
# COMPACT_ATOMS: atom_id res chain seq x y z
N ARG A 1 -59.40 -46.77 17.80
CA ARG A 1 -58.30 -46.03 18.54
C ARG A 1 -56.99 -46.40 17.88
N THR A 2 -56.65 -45.75 16.76
CA THR A 2 -55.45 -45.95 16.00
C THR A 2 -54.68 -44.66 16.02
N GLU A 3 -53.70 -44.61 16.90
CA GLU A 3 -52.74 -43.56 17.00
C GLU A 3 -51.77 -43.74 15.84
N LYS A 4 -51.98 -42.97 14.77
CA LYS A 4 -51.01 -42.87 13.66
C LYS A 4 -49.83 -42.03 14.16
N THR A 5 -48.76 -42.70 14.56
CA THR A 5 -47.47 -42.08 14.78
C THR A 5 -46.97 -41.50 13.44
N PHE A 6 -47.19 -40.21 13.26
CA PHE A 6 -46.62 -39.47 12.15
C PHE A 6 -45.13 -39.28 12.44
N LYS A 7 -44.31 -40.18 11.94
CA LYS A 7 -42.84 -40.04 11.95
C LYS A 7 -42.49 -38.90 11.00
N SER A 8 -42.53 -37.69 11.53
CA SER A 8 -42.06 -36.51 10.82
C SER A 8 -40.56 -36.67 10.53
N ASP A 9 -40.29 -37.00 9.31
CA ASP A 9 -38.95 -36.87 8.69
C ASP A 9 -38.66 -35.38 8.66
N ARG A 10 -38.08 -34.87 9.77
CA ARG A 10 -37.66 -33.49 9.86
C ARG A 10 -36.41 -33.33 9.00
N ALA A 11 -36.63 -33.08 7.74
CA ALA A 11 -35.65 -32.38 6.96
C ALA A 11 -35.36 -31.10 7.78
N ARG A 12 -34.15 -30.99 8.34
CA ARG A 12 -33.70 -29.82 9.07
C ARG A 12 -33.49 -28.70 8.05
N TYR A 13 -34.57 -28.05 7.67
CA TYR A 13 -34.47 -26.74 7.02
C TYR A 13 -34.01 -25.77 8.10
N SER A 14 -32.72 -25.48 8.14
CA SER A 14 -32.22 -24.35 8.90
C SER A 14 -32.72 -23.09 8.21
N VAL A 15 -33.84 -22.57 8.66
CA VAL A 15 -34.30 -21.24 8.25
C VAL A 15 -33.38 -20.24 8.94
N SER A 16 -32.26 -19.90 8.29
CA SER A 16 -31.45 -18.79 8.72
C SER A 16 -32.24 -17.49 8.47
N THR A 17 -32.53 -16.76 9.51
CA THR A 17 -33.16 -15.44 9.40
C THR A 17 -32.25 -14.52 8.57
N MET A 18 -32.85 -13.59 7.80
CA MET A 18 -32.08 -12.61 7.01
C MET A 18 -30.99 -11.93 7.85
N TYR A 19 -31.24 -11.73 9.16
CA TYR A 19 -30.27 -11.16 10.10
C TYR A 19 -29.08 -12.08 10.40
N GLU A 20 -29.27 -13.39 10.47
CA GLU A 20 -28.17 -14.35 10.68
C GLU A 20 -27.28 -14.42 9.44
N THR A 21 -27.87 -14.46 8.25
CA THR A 21 -27.09 -14.44 6.99
C THR A 21 -26.36 -13.12 6.81
N ALA A 22 -26.99 -11.98 7.14
CA ALA A 22 -26.36 -10.67 7.09
C ALA A 22 -25.21 -10.56 8.10
N SER A 23 -25.36 -11.08 9.32
CA SER A 23 -24.29 -11.05 10.32
C SER A 23 -23.09 -11.93 9.92
N GLN A 24 -23.33 -13.07 9.27
CA GLN A 24 -22.26 -13.91 8.74
C GLN A 24 -21.49 -13.22 7.62
N ILE A 25 -22.18 -12.54 6.69
CA ILE A 25 -21.54 -11.77 5.61
C ILE A 25 -20.70 -10.63 6.20
N LEU A 26 -21.24 -9.88 7.16
CA LEU A 26 -20.52 -8.79 7.83
C LEU A 26 -19.28 -9.29 8.59
N SER A 27 -19.35 -10.45 9.23
CA SER A 27 -18.19 -11.03 9.93
C SER A 27 -17.09 -11.46 8.96
N VAL A 28 -17.46 -12.02 7.80
CA VAL A 28 -16.50 -12.37 6.74
C VAL A 28 -15.89 -11.10 6.13
N GLU A 29 -16.68 -10.07 5.86
CA GLU A 29 -16.20 -8.78 5.39
C GLU A 29 -15.19 -8.15 6.36
N PHE A 30 -15.53 -8.14 7.66
CA PHE A 30 -14.63 -7.66 8.71
C PHE A 30 -13.32 -8.45 8.76
N ALA A 31 -13.38 -9.78 8.69
CA ALA A 31 -12.20 -10.62 8.70
C ALA A 31 -11.30 -10.36 7.48
N LEU A 32 -11.89 -10.26 6.28
CA LEU A 32 -11.16 -9.93 5.05
C LEU A 32 -10.53 -8.54 5.12
N SER A 33 -11.26 -7.55 5.61
CA SER A 33 -10.77 -6.19 5.83
C SER A 33 -9.59 -6.18 6.79
N LEU A 34 -9.67 -6.89 7.90
CA LEU A 34 -8.59 -6.99 8.88
C LEU A 34 -7.34 -7.64 8.27
N ILE A 35 -7.49 -8.74 7.52
CA ILE A 35 -6.38 -9.39 6.82
C ILE A 35 -5.74 -8.41 5.82
N THR A 36 -6.54 -7.69 5.05
CA THR A 36 -6.07 -6.71 4.09
C THR A 36 -5.26 -5.61 4.77
N TRP A 37 -5.76 -5.06 5.88
CA TRP A 37 -5.04 -4.05 6.65
C TRP A 37 -3.70 -4.55 7.19
N VAL A 38 -3.65 -5.80 7.68
CA VAL A 38 -2.39 -6.41 8.16
C VAL A 38 -1.40 -6.57 7.02
N VAL A 39 -1.83 -7.07 5.86
CA VAL A 39 -0.98 -7.22 4.68
C VAL A 39 -0.45 -5.86 4.19
N VAL A 40 -1.32 -4.86 4.09
CA VAL A 40 -0.94 -3.49 3.69
C VAL A 40 0.09 -2.92 4.67
N LEU A 41 -0.11 -3.13 5.98
CA LEU A 41 0.82 -2.65 7.00
C LEU A 41 2.19 -3.34 6.88
N ILE A 42 2.24 -4.64 6.64
CA ILE A 42 3.49 -5.37 6.42
C ILE A 42 4.21 -4.84 5.17
N LEU A 43 3.50 -4.71 4.05
CA LEU A 43 4.06 -4.16 2.81
C LEU A 43 4.59 -2.75 3.01
N PHE A 44 3.86 -1.93 3.77
CA PHE A 44 4.28 -0.59 4.12
C PHE A 44 5.62 -0.57 4.87
N PHE A 45 5.81 -1.42 5.87
CA PHE A 45 7.09 -1.51 6.57
C PHE A 45 8.24 -1.97 5.66
N ILE A 46 7.99 -2.93 4.77
CA ILE A 46 8.99 -3.38 3.80
C ILE A 46 9.41 -2.22 2.89
N ILE A 47 8.45 -1.45 2.41
CA ILE A 47 8.72 -0.27 1.55
C ILE A 47 9.53 0.78 2.32
N LEU A 48 9.19 1.08 3.58
CA LEU A 48 9.93 2.03 4.40
C LEU A 48 11.40 1.62 4.56
N ILE A 49 11.67 0.35 4.83
CA ILE A 49 13.04 -0.18 4.92
C ILE A 49 13.76 0.01 3.59
N GLY A 50 13.11 -0.30 2.47
CA GLY A 50 13.64 -0.10 1.12
C GLY A 50 14.03 1.35 0.85
N VAL A 51 13.12 2.30 1.15
CA VAL A 51 13.36 3.75 0.99
C VAL A 51 14.57 4.21 1.83
N ILE A 52 14.63 3.80 3.10
CA ILE A 52 15.76 4.16 3.98
C ILE A 52 17.09 3.63 3.42
N ASN A 53 17.12 2.39 2.95
CA ASN A 53 18.33 1.79 2.39
C ASN A 53 18.76 2.48 1.09
N THR A 54 17.82 2.77 0.18
CA THR A 54 18.08 3.50 -1.05
C THR A 54 18.64 4.89 -0.76
N LEU A 55 18.02 5.65 0.14
CA LEU A 55 18.50 6.98 0.52
C LEU A 55 19.91 6.94 1.14
N ARG A 56 20.20 5.94 1.97
CA ARG A 56 21.56 5.77 2.55
C ARG A 56 22.60 5.49 1.46
N MET A 57 22.24 4.69 0.47
CA MET A 57 23.13 4.39 -0.67
C MET A 57 23.35 5.64 -1.52
N THR A 58 22.30 6.34 -1.91
CA THR A 58 22.36 7.60 -2.66
C THR A 58 23.22 8.64 -1.95
N VAL A 59 23.09 8.79 -0.63
CA VAL A 59 23.92 9.72 0.15
C VAL A 59 25.40 9.32 0.08
N LYS A 60 25.72 8.02 0.17
CA LYS A 60 27.12 7.55 0.06
C LYS A 60 27.69 7.82 -1.33
N GLU A 61 26.94 7.52 -2.39
CA GLU A 61 27.37 7.73 -3.79
C GLU A 61 27.58 9.20 -4.08
N ARG A 62 26.73 10.10 -3.55
CA ARG A 62 26.81 11.55 -3.77
C ARG A 62 27.61 12.30 -2.69
N THR A 63 28.32 11.59 -1.80
CA THR A 63 29.07 12.22 -0.71
C THR A 63 30.07 13.26 -1.21
N ARG A 64 30.75 12.99 -2.32
CA ARG A 64 31.72 13.91 -2.93
C ARG A 64 31.04 15.16 -3.50
N GLU A 65 29.90 15.01 -4.18
CA GLU A 65 29.11 16.13 -4.71
C GLU A 65 28.62 17.03 -3.58
N ILE A 66 28.11 16.42 -2.49
CA ILE A 66 27.68 17.12 -1.28
C ILE A 66 28.86 17.89 -0.67
N GLY A 67 30.04 17.26 -0.61
CA GLY A 67 31.26 17.88 -0.09
C GLY A 67 31.66 19.11 -0.90
N THR A 68 31.66 19.03 -2.23
CA THR A 68 31.98 20.16 -3.13
C THR A 68 30.95 21.28 -3.01
N LEU A 69 29.64 20.96 -3.02
CA LEU A 69 28.58 21.96 -2.86
C LEU A 69 28.71 22.71 -1.51
N ARG A 70 29.06 21.99 -0.44
CA ARG A 70 29.29 22.59 0.86
C ARG A 70 30.58 23.43 0.91
N ALA A 71 31.61 23.02 0.20
CA ALA A 71 32.87 23.80 0.13
C ALA A 71 32.68 25.15 -0.59
N ILE A 72 31.77 25.23 -1.58
CA ILE A 72 31.41 26.49 -2.26
C ILE A 72 30.33 27.30 -1.54
N GLY A 73 29.93 26.89 -0.31
CA GLY A 73 29.07 27.69 0.57
C GLY A 73 27.62 27.19 0.74
N MET A 74 27.25 26.05 0.19
CA MET A 74 25.91 25.49 0.40
C MET A 74 25.68 25.15 1.88
N GLN A 75 24.55 25.61 2.45
CA GLN A 75 24.23 25.34 3.83
C GLN A 75 23.78 23.89 4.06
N ALA A 76 24.07 23.34 5.23
CA ALA A 76 23.60 22.00 5.60
C ALA A 76 22.07 21.83 5.50
N LYS A 77 21.32 22.91 5.73
CA LYS A 77 19.86 22.93 5.61
C LYS A 77 19.41 22.72 4.17
N ASP A 78 20.13 23.31 3.21
CA ASP A 78 19.78 23.24 1.80
C ASP A 78 20.06 21.83 1.24
N VAL A 79 21.18 21.22 1.62
CA VAL A 79 21.48 19.82 1.32
C VAL A 79 20.36 18.90 1.82
N LYS A 80 19.98 19.06 3.09
CA LYS A 80 18.88 18.26 3.67
C LYS A 80 17.57 18.43 2.90
N ASN A 81 17.18 19.67 2.60
CA ASN A 81 15.95 19.97 1.91
C ASN A 81 15.95 19.42 0.48
N SER A 82 17.08 19.45 -0.23
CA SER A 82 17.20 18.87 -1.57
C SER A 82 16.89 17.37 -1.57
N PHE A 83 17.43 16.59 -0.62
CA PHE A 83 17.14 15.16 -0.52
C PHE A 83 15.70 14.87 -0.15
N ILE A 84 15.09 15.67 0.73
CA ILE A 84 13.67 15.51 1.09
C ILE A 84 12.80 15.82 -0.12
N LEU A 85 13.06 16.90 -0.85
CA LEU A 85 12.31 17.27 -2.05
C LEU A 85 12.46 16.20 -3.14
N GLU A 86 13.66 15.70 -3.39
CA GLU A 86 13.92 14.61 -4.34
C GLU A 86 13.05 13.37 -4.00
N SER A 87 13.02 12.98 -2.71
CA SER A 87 12.19 11.86 -2.24
C SER A 87 10.70 12.11 -2.44
N ILE A 88 10.22 13.33 -2.19
CA ILE A 88 8.82 13.72 -2.40
C ILE A 88 8.45 13.64 -3.88
N TYR A 89 9.29 14.20 -4.77
CA TYR A 89 9.04 14.15 -6.21
C TYR A 89 8.99 12.73 -6.74
N LEU A 90 9.92 11.87 -6.33
CA LEU A 90 9.92 10.46 -6.70
C LEU A 90 8.64 9.75 -6.21
N THR A 91 8.20 10.04 -4.99
CA THR A 91 6.96 9.46 -4.44
C THR A 91 5.74 9.90 -5.24
N ILE A 92 5.64 11.19 -5.59
CA ILE A 92 4.51 11.70 -6.39
C ILE A 92 4.46 11.01 -7.76
N ILE A 93 5.61 10.89 -8.44
CA ILE A 93 5.69 10.22 -9.74
C ILE A 93 5.31 8.73 -9.59
N ALA A 94 5.79 8.07 -8.54
CA ALA A 94 5.46 6.68 -8.26
C ALA A 94 3.95 6.48 -7.95
N CYS A 95 3.34 7.38 -7.19
CA CYS A 95 1.90 7.35 -6.89
C CYS A 95 1.07 7.51 -8.17
N ILE A 96 1.43 8.44 -9.05
CA ILE A 96 0.74 8.65 -10.33
C ILE A 96 0.89 7.40 -11.21
N GLY A 97 2.12 6.88 -11.35
CA GLY A 97 2.39 5.68 -12.12
C GLY A 97 1.65 4.45 -11.56
N GLY A 98 1.68 4.27 -10.25
CA GLY A 98 0.96 3.20 -9.55
C GLY A 98 -0.55 3.29 -9.73
N ALA A 99 -1.14 4.49 -9.65
CA ALA A 99 -2.57 4.71 -9.87
C ALA A 99 -2.98 4.37 -11.30
N ILE A 100 -2.19 4.75 -12.30
CA ILE A 100 -2.45 4.42 -13.71
C ILE A 100 -2.40 2.91 -13.93
N VAL A 101 -1.34 2.25 -13.47
CA VAL A 101 -1.17 0.80 -13.59
C VAL A 101 -2.28 0.06 -12.85
N GLY A 102 -2.59 0.47 -11.62
CA GLY A 102 -3.68 -0.09 -10.82
C GLY A 102 -5.03 0.04 -11.51
N TYR A 103 -5.33 1.21 -12.11
CA TYR A 103 -6.55 1.41 -12.89
C TYR A 103 -6.63 0.47 -14.10
N ILE A 104 -5.54 0.32 -14.86
CA ILE A 104 -5.48 -0.56 -16.03
C ILE A 104 -5.71 -2.01 -15.60
N ILE A 105 -5.01 -2.49 -14.56
CA ILE A 105 -5.16 -3.85 -14.04
C ILE A 105 -6.59 -4.09 -13.56
N THR A 106 -7.18 -3.17 -12.84
CA THR A 106 -8.56 -3.25 -12.34
C THR A 106 -9.56 -3.38 -13.50
N LYS A 107 -9.36 -2.63 -14.58
CA LYS A 107 -10.19 -2.72 -15.79
C LYS A 107 -10.02 -4.07 -16.50
N LEU A 108 -8.79 -4.54 -16.63
CA LEU A 108 -8.50 -5.85 -17.26
C LEU A 108 -9.13 -7.01 -16.47
N LEU A 109 -8.96 -7.01 -15.14
CA LEU A 109 -9.57 -8.02 -14.27
C LEU A 109 -11.10 -8.01 -14.32
N GLY A 110 -11.72 -6.83 -14.41
CA GLY A 110 -13.18 -6.69 -14.58
C GLY A 110 -13.72 -7.24 -15.90
N THR A 111 -12.86 -7.48 -16.89
CA THR A 111 -13.25 -8.07 -18.18
C THR A 111 -13.30 -9.61 -18.12
N ILE A 112 -12.65 -10.22 -17.14
CA ILE A 112 -12.58 -11.68 -16.98
C ILE A 112 -13.95 -12.19 -16.53
N LYS A 113 -14.57 -13.05 -17.37
CA LYS A 113 -15.82 -13.73 -17.04
C LYS A 113 -15.49 -15.06 -16.37
N PHE A 114 -16.05 -15.30 -15.20
CA PHE A 114 -15.92 -16.58 -14.50
C PHE A 114 -17.00 -17.55 -14.97
N ASP A 115 -16.59 -18.79 -15.27
CA ASP A 115 -17.52 -19.85 -15.70
C ASP A 115 -18.42 -20.29 -14.53
N SER A 116 -19.64 -20.70 -14.84
CA SER A 116 -20.69 -21.09 -13.89
C SER A 116 -20.34 -22.32 -13.04
N SER A 117 -19.28 -23.04 -13.40
CA SER A 117 -18.83 -24.25 -12.72
C SER A 117 -17.99 -23.96 -11.44
N ASN A 118 -17.61 -22.72 -11.20
CA ASN A 118 -16.81 -22.33 -10.03
C ASN A 118 -17.70 -21.94 -8.84
N PRO A 119 -17.38 -22.40 -7.61
CA PRO A 119 -18.14 -22.03 -6.40
C PRO A 119 -18.17 -20.52 -6.13
N LEU A 120 -17.22 -19.75 -6.68
CA LEU A 120 -17.18 -18.29 -6.59
C LEU A 120 -18.29 -17.60 -7.40
N SER A 121 -18.94 -18.31 -8.36
CA SER A 121 -20.02 -17.74 -9.18
C SER A 121 -21.25 -17.33 -8.36
N PHE A 122 -21.46 -17.92 -7.17
CA PHE A 122 -22.55 -17.56 -6.25
C PHE A 122 -22.35 -16.19 -5.60
N ILE A 123 -21.10 -15.72 -5.48
CA ILE A 123 -20.74 -14.45 -4.83
C ILE A 123 -20.64 -13.34 -5.86
N LEU A 124 -20.44 -13.68 -7.14
CA LEU A 124 -20.24 -12.71 -8.20
C LEU A 124 -21.56 -12.30 -8.85
N LYS A 125 -21.90 -11.03 -8.77
CA LYS A 125 -23.01 -10.44 -9.53
C LYS A 125 -22.66 -10.47 -11.02
N ASP A 126 -23.52 -11.09 -11.85
CA ASP A 126 -23.33 -11.22 -13.30
C ASP A 126 -22.02 -11.93 -13.73
N LYS A 127 -21.47 -12.84 -12.90
CA LYS A 127 -20.23 -13.59 -13.20
C LYS A 127 -19.00 -12.70 -13.43
N LYS A 128 -19.03 -11.45 -12.98
CA LYS A 128 -17.93 -10.49 -13.08
C LYS A 128 -17.57 -9.97 -11.70
N ILE A 129 -16.28 -9.74 -11.49
CA ILE A 129 -15.79 -9.04 -10.31
C ILE A 129 -15.89 -7.54 -10.60
N TYR A 130 -16.70 -6.84 -9.83
CA TYR A 130 -16.79 -5.39 -9.92
C TYR A 130 -15.79 -4.78 -8.94
N PHE A 131 -14.70 -4.23 -9.47
CA PHE A 131 -13.79 -3.41 -8.69
C PHE A 131 -14.28 -1.97 -8.74
N LYS A 132 -14.54 -1.39 -7.58
CA LYS A 132 -14.80 0.05 -7.46
C LYS A 132 -13.45 0.76 -7.37
N PHE A 133 -13.10 1.53 -8.39
CA PHE A 133 -11.97 2.44 -8.33
C PHE A 133 -12.48 3.79 -7.81
N ASP A 134 -12.09 4.15 -6.60
CA ASP A 134 -12.44 5.43 -6.01
C ASP A 134 -11.25 6.38 -6.09
N PHE A 135 -11.40 7.40 -6.94
CA PHE A 135 -10.33 8.39 -7.16
C PHE A 135 -9.98 9.15 -5.88
N PHE A 136 -10.98 9.42 -5.03
CA PHE A 136 -10.76 10.15 -3.79
C PHE A 136 -9.94 9.31 -2.78
N GLU A 137 -10.23 8.02 -2.66
CA GLU A 137 -9.44 7.10 -1.83
C GLU A 137 -7.98 7.07 -2.29
N VAL A 138 -7.73 6.89 -3.59
CA VAL A 138 -6.37 6.87 -4.16
C VAL A 138 -5.62 8.18 -3.90
N LEU A 139 -6.32 9.32 -3.97
CA LEU A 139 -5.72 10.63 -3.69
C LEU A 139 -5.34 10.77 -2.21
N VAL A 140 -6.21 10.35 -1.29
CA VAL A 140 -5.95 10.38 0.15
C VAL A 140 -4.79 9.46 0.50
N GLU A 141 -4.76 8.24 -0.02
CA GLU A 141 -3.67 7.28 0.19
C GLU A 141 -2.33 7.82 -0.36
N GLY A 142 -2.34 8.42 -1.55
CA GLY A 142 -1.18 9.06 -2.14
C GLY A 142 -0.64 10.20 -1.28
N MET A 143 -1.53 11.03 -0.72
CA MET A 143 -1.17 12.12 0.19
C MET A 143 -0.52 11.59 1.47
N ILE A 144 -1.07 10.54 2.06
CA ILE A 144 -0.52 9.87 3.24
C ILE A 144 0.88 9.34 2.93
N LEU A 145 1.08 8.67 1.77
CA LEU A 145 2.38 8.16 1.34
C LEU A 145 3.42 9.27 1.20
N VAL A 146 3.07 10.42 0.61
CA VAL A 146 3.96 11.58 0.47
C VAL A 146 4.39 12.09 1.85
N ILE A 147 3.45 12.25 2.79
CA ILE A 147 3.76 12.71 4.15
C ILE A 147 4.70 11.74 4.86
N ILE A 148 4.43 10.44 4.77
CA ILE A 148 5.25 9.41 5.42
C ILE A 148 6.63 9.36 4.79
N THR A 149 6.75 9.45 3.46
CA THR A 149 8.04 9.50 2.77
C THR A 149 8.84 10.72 3.18
N ALA A 150 8.23 11.90 3.26
CA ALA A 150 8.90 13.11 3.71
C ALA A 150 9.46 12.96 5.13
N PHE A 151 8.67 12.37 6.03
CA PHE A 151 9.10 12.09 7.41
C PHE A 151 10.24 11.06 7.45
N THR A 152 10.13 9.98 6.70
CA THR A 152 11.13 8.90 6.63
C THR A 152 12.45 9.40 6.02
N ALA A 153 12.38 10.22 4.97
CA ALA A 153 13.54 10.83 4.32
C ALA A 153 14.28 11.84 5.22
N TYR A 154 13.61 12.42 6.21
CA TYR A 154 14.21 13.40 7.11
C TYR A 154 15.44 12.86 7.86
N PHE A 155 15.39 11.62 8.36
CA PHE A 155 16.48 11.05 9.15
C PHE A 155 17.77 10.85 8.35
N PRO A 156 17.78 10.16 7.19
CA PRO A 156 18.99 10.01 6.38
C PRO A 156 19.47 11.33 5.80
N SER A 157 18.56 12.21 5.36
CA SER A 157 18.90 13.54 4.82
C SER A 157 19.58 14.44 5.87
N LYS A 158 19.14 14.39 7.13
CA LYS A 158 19.78 15.09 8.24
C LYS A 158 21.19 14.55 8.50
N LYS A 159 21.42 13.24 8.32
CA LYS A 159 22.74 12.65 8.46
C LYS A 159 23.66 13.07 7.30
N ALA A 160 23.15 13.07 6.08
CA ALA A 160 23.86 13.55 4.89
C ALA A 160 24.31 15.02 5.02
N SER A 161 23.42 15.87 5.52
CA SER A 161 23.71 17.31 5.67
C SER A 161 24.82 17.65 6.67
N LYS A 162 25.18 16.71 7.56
CA LYS A 162 26.25 16.88 8.55
C LYS A 162 27.64 16.45 8.07
N ILE A 163 27.77 15.93 6.86
CA ILE A 163 29.06 15.53 6.29
C ILE A 163 29.95 16.77 6.18
N LYS A 164 31.14 16.70 6.79
CA LYS A 164 32.12 17.78 6.70
C LYS A 164 32.78 17.78 5.33
N PRO A 165 33.04 18.93 4.69
CA PRO A 165 33.71 19.00 3.40
C PRO A 165 35.07 18.31 3.41
N SER A 166 35.84 18.43 4.52
CA SER A 166 37.13 17.77 4.71
C SER A 166 37.05 16.25 4.64
N ASP A 167 35.99 15.66 5.21
CA ASP A 167 35.83 14.21 5.27
C ASP A 167 35.34 13.66 3.92
N ALA A 168 34.48 14.44 3.22
CA ALA A 168 33.96 14.07 1.91
C ALA A 168 35.04 14.05 0.81
N LEU A 169 36.09 14.90 0.95
CA LEU A 169 37.20 14.96 -0.01
C LEU A 169 38.34 13.99 0.35
N ARG A 170 38.41 13.50 1.58
CA ARG A 170 39.45 12.58 2.06
C ARG A 170 39.16 11.09 1.78
N HIS A 171 37.91 10.73 1.47
CA HIS A 171 37.52 9.36 1.08
C HIS A 171 37.97 9.01 -0.35
N ILE A 172 39.29 9.13 -0.62
CA ILE A 172 39.95 8.75 -1.90
C ILE A 172 40.86 7.54 -1.71
N GLU A 173 40.69 6.79 -0.62
CA GLU A 173 41.38 5.48 -0.46
C GLU A 173 40.40 4.38 -0.11
#